data_677571f91f5b0cd1a5676ac3e314c703
#
_entry.id   677571f91f5b0cd1a5676ac3e314c703
#
_cell.length_a   1.000
_cell.length_b   1.000
_cell.length_c   1.000
_cell.angle_alpha   90.00
_cell.angle_beta   90.00
_cell.angle_gamma   90.00
#
_symmetry.space_group_name_H-M   'P 1'
#
loop_
_entity.id
_entity.type
_entity.pdbx_description
1 polymer ?
#
loop_
_entity_poly.entity_id
_entity_poly.type
_entity_poly.pdbx_seq_one_letter_code
_entity_poly.pdbx_strand_id
1 'polypeptide(L)'
;MRQFTMSQKLYMGVKRIIDILLSAMALILLSWLFLILCIAIKIDSRGPILFKQKRVGIHKTHFMIYKFRTMRLDTPKDMPTHMLADPEQYITRVGKFLRKSSLDELPQIINILMGKMSIVGPRPALWNQYDLIEERDKYGANDVMPGLTGWAQINGRDELEIDVKAKLDGEYVKKFGFIMDLKCFFGTITAVLSHKGVVEGGTGEMHK
;
A
#
# COMPACT_ATOMS: atom_id res chain seq x y z
N MET A 1 7.71 21.92 -1.51
CA MET A 1 8.22 20.87 -2.45
C MET A 1 9.68 20.62 -2.19
N ARG A 2 10.07 19.37 -2.07
CA ARG A 2 11.47 18.97 -1.87
C ARG A 2 12.28 19.17 -3.15
N GLN A 3 13.50 19.68 -3.00
CA GLN A 3 14.47 19.72 -4.10
C GLN A 3 15.22 18.37 -4.18
N PHE A 4 15.15 17.71 -5.32
CA PHE A 4 15.86 16.46 -5.60
C PHE A 4 17.17 16.76 -6.35
N THR A 5 18.22 16.02 -6.02
CA THR A 5 19.49 16.07 -6.75
C THR A 5 19.32 15.60 -8.20
N MET A 6 20.25 15.95 -9.08
CA MET A 6 20.23 15.48 -10.48
C MET A 6 20.23 13.95 -10.55
N SER A 7 21.03 13.28 -9.72
CA SER A 7 21.07 11.81 -9.62
C SER A 7 19.71 11.22 -9.21
N GLN A 8 19.03 11.81 -8.23
CA GLN A 8 17.70 11.37 -7.81
C GLN A 8 16.65 11.56 -8.91
N LYS A 9 16.72 12.68 -9.65
CA LYS A 9 15.81 12.92 -10.81
C LYS A 9 16.02 11.91 -11.93
N LEU A 10 17.27 11.60 -12.25
CA LEU A 10 17.60 10.55 -13.23
C LEU A 10 17.09 9.19 -12.77
N TYR A 11 17.30 8.87 -11.49
CA TYR A 11 16.81 7.62 -10.91
C TYR A 11 15.29 7.52 -10.95
N MET A 12 14.54 8.62 -10.77
CA MET A 12 13.07 8.59 -10.90
C MET A 12 12.64 8.10 -12.29
N GLY A 13 13.31 8.51 -13.35
CA GLY A 13 13.03 8.05 -14.71
C GLY A 13 13.32 6.56 -14.89
N VAL A 14 14.52 6.12 -14.45
CA VAL A 14 14.92 4.70 -14.50
C VAL A 14 13.96 3.84 -13.67
N LYS A 15 13.65 4.27 -12.45
CA LYS A 15 12.70 3.60 -11.56
C LYS A 15 11.33 3.43 -12.22
N ARG A 16 10.84 4.45 -12.92
CA ARG A 16 9.55 4.37 -13.62
C ARG A 16 9.55 3.29 -14.71
N ILE A 17 10.64 3.15 -15.47
CA ILE A 17 10.79 2.10 -16.48
C ILE A 17 10.78 0.73 -15.78
N ILE A 18 11.55 0.56 -14.71
CA ILE A 18 11.58 -0.68 -13.91
C ILE A 18 10.18 -1.02 -13.38
N ASP A 19 9.47 -0.05 -12.81
CA ASP A 19 8.11 -0.23 -12.30
C ASP A 19 7.16 -0.75 -13.39
N ILE A 20 7.22 -0.18 -14.61
CA ILE A 20 6.38 -0.61 -15.74
C ILE A 20 6.74 -2.05 -16.16
N LEU A 21 8.01 -2.33 -16.36
CA LEU A 21 8.46 -3.64 -16.84
C LEU A 21 8.13 -4.75 -15.85
N LEU A 22 8.45 -4.55 -14.57
CA LEU A 22 8.16 -5.54 -13.52
C LEU A 22 6.66 -5.73 -13.31
N SER A 23 5.88 -4.66 -13.36
CA SER A 23 4.42 -4.73 -13.21
C SER A 23 3.75 -5.42 -14.40
N ALA A 24 4.19 -5.15 -15.64
CA ALA A 24 3.69 -5.84 -16.82
C ALA A 24 4.02 -7.34 -16.77
N MET A 25 5.25 -7.66 -16.45
CA MET A 25 5.69 -9.05 -16.28
C MET A 25 4.89 -9.77 -15.19
N ALA A 26 4.70 -9.12 -14.03
CA ALA A 26 3.93 -9.70 -12.93
C ALA A 26 2.46 -9.94 -13.32
N LEU A 27 1.81 -9.04 -14.08
CA LEU A 27 0.44 -9.27 -14.56
C LEU A 27 0.35 -10.45 -15.51
N ILE A 28 1.33 -10.63 -16.42
CA ILE A 28 1.37 -11.76 -17.35
C ILE A 28 1.56 -13.06 -16.56
N LEU A 29 2.58 -13.12 -15.71
CA LEU A 29 2.93 -14.34 -14.95
C LEU A 29 1.87 -14.74 -13.94
N LEU A 30 1.18 -13.78 -13.32
CA LEU A 30 0.16 -14.02 -12.30
C LEU A 30 -1.27 -13.99 -12.87
N SER A 31 -1.47 -13.87 -14.18
CA SER A 31 -2.79 -13.80 -14.82
C SER A 31 -3.72 -14.96 -14.44
N TRP A 32 -3.19 -16.18 -14.38
CA TRP A 32 -3.93 -17.36 -13.94
C TRP A 32 -4.36 -17.27 -12.47
N LEU A 33 -3.49 -16.73 -11.60
CA LEU A 33 -3.79 -16.51 -10.20
C LEU A 33 -4.89 -15.45 -10.04
N PHE A 34 -4.80 -14.35 -10.80
CA PHE A 34 -5.87 -13.34 -10.82
C PHE A 34 -7.22 -13.96 -11.16
N LEU A 35 -7.27 -14.83 -12.18
CA LEU A 35 -8.51 -15.50 -12.58
C LEU A 35 -9.08 -16.38 -11.44
N ILE A 36 -8.23 -17.20 -10.83
CA ILE A 36 -8.63 -18.05 -9.69
C ILE A 36 -9.18 -17.21 -8.55
N LEU A 37 -8.47 -16.12 -8.16
CA LEU A 37 -8.91 -15.25 -7.08
C LEU A 37 -10.21 -14.52 -7.41
N CYS A 38 -10.40 -14.09 -8.66
CA CYS A 38 -11.65 -13.49 -9.11
C CYS A 38 -12.84 -14.45 -8.95
N ILE A 39 -12.67 -15.70 -9.35
CA ILE A 39 -13.69 -16.74 -9.22
C ILE A 39 -13.98 -17.03 -7.74
N ALA A 40 -12.93 -17.22 -6.92
CA ALA A 40 -13.06 -17.49 -5.49
C ALA A 40 -13.83 -16.38 -4.76
N ILE A 41 -13.51 -15.09 -5.03
CA ILE A 41 -14.20 -13.94 -4.45
C ILE A 41 -15.70 -13.91 -4.85
N LYS A 42 -16.01 -14.27 -6.09
CA LYS A 42 -17.40 -14.28 -6.59
C LYS A 42 -18.23 -15.40 -5.97
N ILE A 43 -17.62 -16.55 -5.73
CA ILE A 43 -18.28 -17.69 -5.07
C ILE A 43 -18.52 -17.38 -3.59
N ASP A 44 -17.50 -16.78 -2.90
CA ASP A 44 -17.55 -16.52 -1.46
C ASP A 44 -18.57 -15.43 -1.08
N SER A 45 -18.72 -14.39 -1.90
CA SER A 45 -19.65 -13.29 -1.59
C SER A 45 -20.15 -12.55 -2.83
N ARG A 46 -21.43 -12.12 -2.79
CA ARG A 46 -22.05 -11.32 -3.86
C ARG A 46 -21.40 -9.92 -3.94
N GLY A 47 -21.25 -9.39 -5.16
CA GLY A 47 -20.80 -8.01 -5.41
C GLY A 47 -19.58 -7.91 -6.32
N PRO A 48 -18.91 -6.72 -6.42
CA PRO A 48 -17.76 -6.51 -7.27
C PRO A 48 -16.54 -7.28 -6.77
N ILE A 49 -15.65 -7.68 -7.67
CA ILE A 49 -14.40 -8.38 -7.35
C ILE A 49 -13.40 -7.41 -6.73
N LEU A 50 -13.33 -6.19 -7.27
CA LEU A 50 -12.40 -5.17 -6.83
C LEU A 50 -13.06 -4.21 -5.83
N PHE A 51 -12.33 -3.95 -4.76
CA PHE A 51 -12.55 -2.83 -3.87
C PHE A 51 -11.74 -1.63 -4.37
N LYS A 52 -12.36 -0.45 -4.34
CA LYS A 52 -11.75 0.82 -4.75
C LYS A 52 -11.86 1.81 -3.61
N GLN A 53 -10.75 2.49 -3.30
CA GLN A 53 -10.72 3.48 -2.23
C GLN A 53 -9.87 4.68 -2.65
N LYS A 54 -10.32 5.89 -2.27
CA LYS A 54 -9.60 7.13 -2.58
C LYS A 54 -8.37 7.25 -1.68
N ARG A 55 -7.21 7.50 -2.29
CA ARG A 55 -5.91 7.61 -1.62
C ARG A 55 -5.16 8.85 -2.08
N VAL A 56 -4.18 9.26 -1.27
CA VAL A 56 -3.28 10.36 -1.57
C VAL A 56 -2.13 9.86 -2.43
N GLY A 57 -1.91 10.52 -3.57
CA GLY A 57 -0.81 10.32 -4.50
C GLY A 57 0.29 11.36 -4.35
N ILE A 58 1.22 11.37 -5.31
CA ILE A 58 2.29 12.36 -5.37
C ILE A 58 1.74 13.79 -5.36
N HIS A 59 2.41 14.71 -4.67
CA HIS A 59 2.02 16.12 -4.52
C HIS A 59 0.58 16.29 -4.00
N LYS A 60 0.16 15.36 -3.12
CA LYS A 60 -1.18 15.33 -2.51
C LYS A 60 -2.33 15.23 -3.52
N THR A 61 -2.06 14.77 -4.74
CA THR A 61 -3.11 14.40 -5.70
C THR A 61 -3.92 13.22 -5.18
N HIS A 62 -5.09 12.97 -5.75
CA HIS A 62 -5.91 11.84 -5.35
C HIS A 62 -6.03 10.82 -6.48
N PHE A 63 -6.07 9.53 -6.10
CA PHE A 63 -6.32 8.43 -7.02
C PHE A 63 -7.13 7.33 -6.36
N MET A 64 -7.66 6.40 -7.16
CA MET A 64 -8.37 5.21 -6.66
C MET A 64 -7.40 4.04 -6.62
N ILE A 65 -7.09 3.54 -5.41
CA ILE A 65 -6.34 2.31 -5.24
C ILE A 65 -7.24 1.11 -5.53
N TYR A 66 -6.68 0.08 -6.16
CA TYR A 66 -7.38 -1.17 -6.44
C TYR A 66 -6.90 -2.28 -5.53
N LYS A 67 -7.84 -3.00 -4.91
CA LYS A 67 -7.59 -4.21 -4.14
C LYS A 67 -8.61 -5.28 -4.49
N PHE A 68 -8.32 -6.53 -4.26
CA PHE A 68 -9.37 -7.54 -4.21
C PHE A 68 -10.27 -7.29 -3.01
N ARG A 69 -11.56 -7.51 -3.19
CA ARG A 69 -12.53 -7.35 -2.10
C ARG A 69 -12.34 -8.49 -1.08
N THR A 70 -12.10 -8.11 0.15
CA THR A 70 -11.93 -9.01 1.30
C THR A 70 -13.03 -8.89 2.33
N MET A 71 -13.91 -7.90 2.17
CA MET A 71 -14.97 -7.57 3.12
C MET A 71 -16.33 -7.50 2.43
N ARG A 72 -17.38 -7.63 3.20
CA ARG A 72 -18.77 -7.52 2.75
C ARG A 72 -19.09 -6.10 2.29
N LEU A 73 -20.18 -5.94 1.52
CA LEU A 73 -20.57 -4.65 0.94
C LEU A 73 -21.11 -3.65 1.99
N ASP A 74 -21.61 -4.14 3.09
CA ASP A 74 -22.14 -3.37 4.21
C ASP A 74 -21.06 -2.80 5.14
N THR A 75 -19.78 -3.06 4.84
CA THR A 75 -18.64 -2.52 5.58
C THR A 75 -18.47 -1.01 5.33
N PRO A 76 -18.25 -0.17 6.37
CA PRO A 76 -17.88 1.23 6.19
C PRO A 76 -16.63 1.41 5.34
N LYS A 77 -16.70 2.27 4.29
CA LYS A 77 -15.65 2.38 3.25
C LYS A 77 -14.58 3.43 3.54
N ASP A 78 -14.93 4.47 4.29
CA ASP A 78 -14.05 5.64 4.50
C ASP A 78 -13.33 5.62 5.85
N MET A 79 -13.25 4.44 6.46
CA MET A 79 -12.58 4.19 7.72
C MET A 79 -11.49 3.13 7.55
N PRO A 80 -10.31 3.30 8.15
CA PRO A 80 -9.31 2.23 8.22
C PRO A 80 -9.86 1.01 8.96
N THR A 81 -9.52 -0.20 8.52
CA THR A 81 -10.06 -1.43 9.10
C THR A 81 -9.77 -1.59 10.61
N HIS A 82 -8.60 -1.10 11.08
CA HIS A 82 -8.24 -1.15 12.50
C HIS A 82 -9.08 -0.22 13.40
N MET A 83 -9.82 0.72 12.82
CA MET A 83 -10.75 1.60 13.55
C MET A 83 -12.18 1.07 13.61
N LEU A 84 -12.48 -0.08 12.96
CA LEU A 84 -13.77 -0.73 13.07
C LEU A 84 -13.87 -1.43 14.43
N ALA A 85 -15.01 -1.32 15.09
CA ALA A 85 -15.27 -1.92 16.42
C ALA A 85 -15.13 -3.46 16.39
N ASP A 86 -15.57 -4.11 15.31
CA ASP A 86 -15.42 -5.54 15.08
C ASP A 86 -15.21 -5.79 13.56
N PRO A 87 -13.99 -5.68 13.06
CA PRO A 87 -13.72 -5.87 11.63
C PRO A 87 -13.89 -7.32 11.18
N GLU A 88 -13.76 -8.31 12.07
CA GLU A 88 -13.84 -9.74 11.70
C GLU A 88 -15.21 -10.13 11.16
N GLN A 89 -16.30 -9.54 11.65
CA GLN A 89 -17.64 -9.80 11.17
C GLN A 89 -17.90 -9.41 9.71
N TYR A 90 -17.09 -8.48 9.21
CA TYR A 90 -17.18 -8.00 7.82
C TYR A 90 -16.25 -8.75 6.87
N ILE A 91 -15.22 -9.43 7.38
CA ILE A 91 -14.23 -10.13 6.55
C ILE A 91 -14.82 -11.44 6.03
N THR A 92 -14.77 -11.65 4.71
CA THR A 92 -15.25 -12.88 4.08
C THR A 92 -14.24 -14.02 4.28
N ARG A 93 -14.63 -15.29 4.07
CA ARG A 93 -13.74 -16.46 4.25
C ARG A 93 -12.52 -16.37 3.33
N VAL A 94 -12.76 -16.13 2.04
CA VAL A 94 -11.68 -15.90 1.07
C VAL A 94 -10.92 -14.63 1.41
N GLY A 95 -11.62 -13.59 1.89
CA GLY A 95 -11.02 -12.33 2.33
C GLY A 95 -9.99 -12.51 3.44
N LYS A 96 -10.24 -13.37 4.42
CA LYS A 96 -9.30 -13.71 5.50
C LYS A 96 -7.99 -14.29 4.95
N PHE A 97 -8.09 -15.23 4.02
CA PHE A 97 -6.93 -15.81 3.34
C PHE A 97 -6.16 -14.75 2.54
N LEU A 98 -6.86 -13.92 1.74
CA LEU A 98 -6.24 -12.88 0.92
C LEU A 98 -5.47 -11.86 1.76
N ARG A 99 -6.04 -11.41 2.88
CA ARG A 99 -5.39 -10.46 3.80
C ARG A 99 -4.16 -11.07 4.46
N LYS A 100 -4.26 -12.29 4.97
CA LYS A 100 -3.13 -13.00 5.60
C LYS A 100 -1.96 -13.19 4.63
N SER A 101 -2.24 -13.46 3.36
CA SER A 101 -1.22 -13.63 2.31
C SER A 101 -0.84 -12.33 1.60
N SER A 102 -1.47 -11.20 1.92
CA SER A 102 -1.33 -9.91 1.20
C SER A 102 -1.69 -9.99 -0.29
N LEU A 103 -2.36 -11.06 -0.74
CA LEU A 103 -2.80 -11.22 -2.13
C LEU A 103 -3.93 -10.25 -2.51
N ASP A 104 -4.63 -9.69 -1.51
CA ASP A 104 -5.64 -8.64 -1.75
C ASP A 104 -5.05 -7.39 -2.40
N GLU A 105 -3.75 -7.15 -2.25
CA GLU A 105 -3.06 -5.98 -2.79
C GLU A 105 -2.55 -6.17 -4.23
N LEU A 106 -2.60 -7.38 -4.81
CA LEU A 106 -2.14 -7.64 -6.17
C LEU A 106 -2.73 -6.70 -7.24
N PRO A 107 -4.02 -6.30 -7.19
CA PRO A 107 -4.55 -5.36 -8.18
C PRO A 107 -3.89 -3.97 -8.18
N GLN A 108 -3.10 -3.61 -7.15
CA GLN A 108 -2.33 -2.37 -7.15
C GLN A 108 -1.25 -2.35 -8.24
N ILE A 109 -0.86 -3.49 -8.78
CA ILE A 109 0.02 -3.58 -9.96
C ILE A 109 -0.56 -2.78 -11.13
N ILE A 110 -1.89 -2.75 -11.27
CA ILE A 110 -2.58 -1.92 -12.27
C ILE A 110 -2.37 -0.42 -11.97
N ASN A 111 -2.43 -0.02 -10.69
CA ASN A 111 -2.15 1.37 -10.30
C ASN A 111 -0.69 1.77 -10.64
N ILE A 112 0.26 0.84 -10.49
CA ILE A 112 1.66 1.06 -10.85
C ILE A 112 1.79 1.26 -12.37
N LEU A 113 1.20 0.40 -13.18
CA LEU A 113 1.21 0.55 -14.65
C LEU A 113 0.58 1.87 -15.09
N MET A 114 -0.50 2.29 -14.45
CA MET A 114 -1.18 3.56 -14.74
C MET A 114 -0.40 4.80 -14.28
N GLY A 115 0.75 4.64 -13.61
CA GLY A 115 1.55 5.75 -13.11
C GLY A 115 0.97 6.45 -11.88
N LYS A 116 0.09 5.80 -11.14
CA LYS A 116 -0.48 6.33 -9.89
C LYS A 116 0.29 5.88 -8.66
N MET A 117 1.08 4.80 -8.81
CA MET A 117 1.92 4.20 -7.78
C MET A 117 3.26 3.74 -8.37
N SER A 118 4.17 3.41 -7.48
CA SER A 118 5.45 2.73 -7.71
C SER A 118 5.47 1.41 -6.95
N ILE A 119 6.40 0.50 -7.27
CA ILE A 119 6.63 -0.71 -6.47
C ILE A 119 7.09 -0.31 -5.07
N VAL A 120 8.07 0.60 -4.97
CA VAL A 120 8.63 1.05 -3.69
C VAL A 120 8.38 2.55 -3.49
N GLY A 121 7.86 2.91 -2.32
CA GLY A 121 7.59 4.29 -1.92
C GLY A 121 6.78 4.35 -0.62
N PRO A 122 6.50 5.52 -0.06
CA PRO A 122 5.61 5.68 1.07
C PRO A 122 4.22 5.09 0.79
N ARG A 123 3.65 4.34 1.74
CA ARG A 123 2.31 3.76 1.55
C ARG A 123 1.27 4.87 1.36
N PRO A 124 0.37 4.80 0.34
CA PRO A 124 -0.59 5.87 0.10
C PRO A 124 -1.57 6.02 1.27
N ALA A 125 -1.59 7.22 1.87
CA ALA A 125 -2.51 7.57 2.96
C ALA A 125 -3.96 7.57 2.47
N LEU A 126 -4.93 7.37 3.37
CA LEU A 126 -6.33 7.67 3.06
C LEU A 126 -6.47 9.16 2.78
N TRP A 127 -7.40 9.51 1.93
CA TRP A 127 -7.64 10.89 1.51
C TRP A 127 -8.00 11.84 2.68
N ASN A 128 -8.52 11.30 3.79
CA ASN A 128 -8.95 12.00 4.99
C ASN A 128 -8.00 11.80 6.21
N GLN A 129 -6.83 11.20 6.02
CA GLN A 129 -5.77 11.12 7.05
C GLN A 129 -4.90 12.39 7.02
N TYR A 130 -5.51 13.53 7.39
CA TYR A 130 -4.86 14.83 7.33
C TYR A 130 -3.61 14.92 8.21
N ASP A 131 -3.67 14.34 9.41
CA ASP A 131 -2.57 14.24 10.36
C ASP A 131 -1.31 13.59 9.77
N LEU A 132 -1.46 12.41 9.15
CA LEU A 132 -0.34 11.75 8.47
C LEU A 132 0.15 12.54 7.25
N ILE A 133 -0.76 13.15 6.50
CA ILE A 133 -0.41 13.94 5.29
C ILE A 133 0.40 15.18 5.69
N GLU A 134 -0.01 15.89 6.74
CA GLU A 134 0.68 17.08 7.26
C GLU A 134 2.04 16.71 7.87
N GLU A 135 2.10 15.60 8.64
CA GLU A 135 3.37 15.16 9.20
C GLU A 135 4.39 14.79 8.12
N ARG A 136 3.95 14.14 7.04
CA ARG A 136 4.78 13.81 5.87
C ARG A 136 5.30 15.04 5.11
N ASP A 137 4.59 16.16 5.13
CA ASP A 137 5.06 17.40 4.50
C ASP A 137 6.37 17.89 5.13
N LYS A 138 6.57 17.70 6.43
CA LYS A 138 7.80 18.08 7.16
C LYS A 138 9.04 17.38 6.59
N TYR A 139 8.85 16.20 6.01
CA TYR A 139 9.93 15.34 5.49
C TYR A 139 9.96 15.27 3.95
N GLY A 140 9.01 15.90 3.26
CA GLY A 140 8.88 15.83 1.80
C GLY A 140 8.43 14.45 1.30
N ALA A 141 7.76 13.65 2.15
CA ALA A 141 7.33 12.31 1.78
C ALA A 141 6.12 12.30 0.83
N ASN A 142 5.41 13.42 0.71
CA ASN A 142 4.34 13.62 -0.27
C ASN A 142 4.87 14.01 -1.67
N ASP A 143 6.16 14.27 -1.82
CA ASP A 143 6.77 14.68 -3.09
C ASP A 143 7.35 13.51 -3.90
N VAL A 144 7.14 12.27 -3.45
CA VAL A 144 7.51 11.06 -4.18
C VAL A 144 6.26 10.21 -4.49
N MET A 145 6.39 9.33 -5.49
CA MET A 145 5.32 8.40 -5.85
C MET A 145 5.03 7.45 -4.68
N PRO A 146 3.75 7.28 -4.28
CA PRO A 146 3.40 6.29 -3.26
C PRO A 146 3.69 4.87 -3.75
N GLY A 147 4.07 3.98 -2.82
CA GLY A 147 4.51 2.63 -3.11
C GLY A 147 3.53 1.53 -2.69
N LEU A 148 3.64 0.38 -3.36
CA LEU A 148 3.04 -0.88 -2.91
C LEU A 148 3.72 -1.34 -1.61
N THR A 149 5.05 -1.20 -1.56
CA THR A 149 5.86 -1.38 -0.34
C THR A 149 6.74 -0.17 -0.10
N GLY A 150 7.39 -0.08 1.07
CA GLY A 150 8.26 1.04 1.42
C GLY A 150 8.92 0.89 2.79
N TRP A 151 9.75 1.87 3.14
CA TRP A 151 10.60 1.79 4.32
C TRP A 151 9.81 1.69 5.63
N ALA A 152 8.73 2.47 5.80
CA ALA A 152 7.86 2.36 6.97
C ALA A 152 7.16 1.00 7.04
N GLN A 153 6.76 0.42 5.88
CA GLN A 153 6.06 -0.86 5.86
C GLN A 153 6.95 -2.03 6.32
N ILE A 154 8.24 -2.02 6.02
CA ILE A 154 9.14 -3.09 6.47
C ILE A 154 9.66 -2.89 7.91
N ASN A 155 9.44 -1.71 8.51
CA ASN A 155 9.90 -1.36 9.85
C ASN A 155 8.77 -1.24 10.90
N GLY A 156 7.57 -1.80 10.64
CA GLY A 156 6.48 -1.84 11.63
C GLY A 156 5.08 -1.65 11.05
N ARG A 157 4.97 -1.23 9.78
CA ARG A 157 3.69 -1.21 9.03
C ARG A 157 2.58 -0.39 9.70
N ASP A 158 1.48 -1.08 10.09
CA ASP A 158 0.27 -0.45 10.62
C ASP A 158 0.37 -0.17 12.13
N GLU A 159 1.32 -0.80 12.83
CA GLU A 159 1.58 -0.60 14.28
C GLU A 159 2.32 0.71 14.59
N LEU A 160 2.90 1.36 13.58
CA LEU A 160 3.67 2.59 13.77
C LEU A 160 2.75 3.77 14.06
N GLU A 161 3.12 4.58 15.04
CA GLU A 161 2.55 5.90 15.27
C GLU A 161 2.79 6.81 14.06
N ILE A 162 1.96 7.85 13.92
CA ILE A 162 1.94 8.71 12.73
C ILE A 162 3.26 9.44 12.52
N ASP A 163 3.84 9.99 13.57
CA ASP A 163 5.13 10.69 13.56
C ASP A 163 6.28 9.76 13.19
N VAL A 164 6.32 8.55 13.76
CA VAL A 164 7.32 7.52 13.45
C VAL A 164 7.19 7.08 12.00
N LYS A 165 5.96 6.86 11.52
CA LYS A 165 5.67 6.49 10.14
C LYS A 165 6.13 7.58 9.16
N ALA A 166 5.79 8.84 9.44
CA ALA A 166 6.19 9.97 8.60
C ALA A 166 7.71 10.18 8.61
N LYS A 167 8.38 9.97 9.74
CA LYS A 167 9.84 10.03 9.86
C LYS A 167 10.53 8.94 9.02
N LEU A 168 10.04 7.71 9.08
CA LEU A 168 10.56 6.60 8.25
C LEU A 168 10.34 6.86 6.76
N ASP A 169 9.17 7.38 6.37
CA ASP A 169 8.91 7.80 5.00
C ASP A 169 9.88 8.94 4.58
N GLY A 170 10.20 9.86 5.50
CA GLY A 170 11.22 10.89 5.31
C GLY A 170 12.63 10.33 5.13
N GLU A 171 12.99 9.30 5.89
CA GLU A 171 14.29 8.59 5.71
C GLU A 171 14.39 7.96 4.33
N TYR A 172 13.31 7.32 3.85
CA TYR A 172 13.22 6.80 2.49
C TYR A 172 13.50 7.91 1.48
N VAL A 173 12.81 9.04 1.60
CA VAL A 173 12.95 10.17 0.67
C VAL A 173 14.35 10.77 0.73
N LYS A 174 14.96 10.86 1.92
CA LYS A 174 16.34 11.36 2.10
C LYS A 174 17.35 10.46 1.40
N LYS A 175 17.17 9.13 1.48
CA LYS A 175 18.05 8.11 0.90
C LYS A 175 17.53 7.59 -0.45
N PHE A 176 16.57 8.31 -1.08
CA PHE A 176 15.92 7.90 -2.31
C PHE A 176 16.92 7.52 -3.39
N GLY A 177 16.85 6.26 -3.86
CA GLY A 177 17.77 5.68 -4.82
C GLY A 177 17.66 4.17 -4.89
N PHE A 178 18.37 3.56 -5.84
CA PHE A 178 18.31 2.13 -6.16
C PHE A 178 18.59 1.22 -4.95
N ILE A 179 19.61 1.54 -4.15
CA ILE A 179 19.97 0.72 -2.96
C ILE A 179 18.85 0.74 -1.92
N MET A 180 18.20 1.89 -1.73
CA MET A 180 17.09 2.01 -0.79
C MET A 180 15.87 1.22 -1.27
N ASP A 181 15.58 1.24 -2.56
CA ASP A 181 14.50 0.45 -3.15
C ASP A 181 14.77 -1.06 -3.03
N LEU A 182 16.01 -1.51 -3.25
CA LEU A 182 16.37 -2.91 -3.03
C LEU A 182 16.17 -3.33 -1.57
N LYS A 183 16.58 -2.49 -0.61
CA LYS A 183 16.36 -2.78 0.82
C LYS A 183 14.87 -2.92 1.15
N CYS A 184 14.03 -2.04 0.63
CA CYS A 184 12.59 -2.13 0.81
C CYS A 184 12.01 -3.39 0.15
N PHE A 185 12.45 -3.72 -1.07
CA PHE A 185 11.98 -4.88 -1.81
C PHE A 185 12.30 -6.20 -1.07
N PHE A 186 13.56 -6.42 -0.70
CA PHE A 186 13.96 -7.63 0.03
C PHE A 186 13.41 -7.66 1.46
N GLY A 187 13.35 -6.49 2.13
CA GLY A 187 12.72 -6.37 3.44
C GLY A 187 11.23 -6.74 3.41
N THR A 188 10.54 -6.48 2.30
CA THR A 188 9.13 -6.87 2.13
C THR A 188 8.98 -8.39 2.11
N ILE A 189 9.88 -9.10 1.42
CA ILE A 189 9.83 -10.58 1.38
C ILE A 189 9.92 -11.15 2.79
N THR A 190 10.85 -10.64 3.61
CA THR A 190 11.00 -11.07 5.00
C THR A 190 9.80 -10.67 5.86
N ALA A 191 9.26 -9.46 5.69
CA ALA A 191 8.11 -8.98 6.44
C ALA A 191 6.82 -9.78 6.12
N VAL A 192 6.59 -10.11 4.85
CA VAL A 192 5.45 -10.94 4.43
C VAL A 192 5.58 -12.36 4.94
N LEU A 193 6.76 -12.98 4.85
CA LEU A 193 7.00 -14.35 5.32
C LEU A 193 6.91 -14.47 6.85
N SER A 194 7.32 -13.43 7.59
CA SER A 194 7.26 -13.42 9.06
C SER A 194 5.90 -13.01 9.62
N HIS A 195 4.94 -12.60 8.78
CA HIS A 195 3.61 -12.10 9.18
C HIS A 195 3.65 -10.95 10.21
N LYS A 196 4.79 -10.23 10.35
CA LYS A 196 4.95 -9.13 11.29
C LYS A 196 4.21 -7.87 10.82
N GLY A 197 3.55 -7.19 11.76
CA GLY A 197 2.95 -5.87 11.53
C GLY A 197 1.64 -5.86 10.74
N VAL A 198 0.97 -7.00 10.56
CA VAL A 198 -0.40 -7.07 10.06
C VAL A 198 -1.34 -7.05 11.25
N VAL A 199 -1.92 -5.88 11.55
CA VAL A 199 -2.97 -5.77 12.56
C VAL A 199 -4.31 -6.13 11.92
N GLU A 200 -4.73 -7.37 12.10
CA GLU A 200 -6.09 -7.81 11.80
C GLU A 200 -6.98 -7.46 12.99
N GLY A 201 -7.52 -6.25 13.00
CA GLY A 201 -8.63 -5.84 13.88
C GLY A 201 -8.34 -5.77 15.38
N GLY A 202 -8.77 -4.68 16.01
CA GLY A 202 -9.06 -4.67 17.44
C GLY A 202 -7.93 -4.37 18.42
N THR A 203 -6.98 -3.52 18.07
CA THR A 203 -6.19 -2.80 19.09
C THR A 203 -6.60 -1.33 19.12
N GLY A 204 -7.91 -1.10 19.28
CA GLY A 204 -8.46 0.22 19.56
C GLY A 204 -8.39 0.55 21.04
N GLU A 205 -7.32 0.28 21.73
CA GLU A 205 -6.99 0.95 22.97
C GLU A 205 -6.35 2.28 22.62
N MET A 206 -7.22 3.31 22.53
CA MET A 206 -6.75 4.69 22.65
C MET A 206 -6.16 4.81 24.06
N HIS A 207 -4.85 4.77 24.20
CA HIS A 207 -4.21 5.32 25.37
C HIS A 207 -4.51 6.82 25.40
N LYS A 208 -5.36 7.19 26.41
CA LYS A 208 -5.60 8.57 26.81
C LYS A 208 -4.32 9.24 27.26
#